data_bc6ff6a1b8fbbd8e406c01556b101452
#
_entry.id   bc6ff6a1b8fbbd8e406c01556b101452
#
_cell.length_a   1.000
_cell.length_b   1.000
_cell.length_c   1.000
_cell.angle_alpha   90.00
_cell.angle_beta   90.00
_cell.angle_gamma   90.00
#
_symmetry.space_group_name_H-M   'P 1'
#
loop_
_entity.id
_entity.type
_entity.pdbx_description
1 polymer ?
#
loop_
_entity_poly.entity_id
_entity_poly.type
_entity_poly.pdbx_seq_one_letter_code
_entity_poly.pdbx_strand_id
1 'polypeptide(L)'
;MYWSPFIQHHKPKLQVNIETGKWHCWVSNQGGHNLFQLLKQVGADRSSFKELSGIVGSTYYSSEKKKEETQVLSLPKEIKHFDDSDSVFNLHALRFLFKRGLSEQDILRYNIGYCTEGIYQNRIIIPSYDSDGQLNYFVGRDFYKGGMKYKNPPISKDIIGFDLYVNWNEPIILCEGVFDAIAIKNNSIPLFGKTILPKLYKKIIEKRVKHIVISLDDDAFKDSLKMTNDFMDMGIDVRFVKLKGKDPSELGYEKMASELFNSQRVNFKELMRMKLYGNK
;
A
#
# COMPACT_ATOMS: atom_id res chain seq x y z
N MET A 1 -23.39 -3.80 -20.34
CA MET A 1 -22.27 -4.72 -20.61
C MET A 1 -22.17 -4.98 -22.10
N TYR A 2 -20.94 -5.08 -22.63
CA TYR A 2 -20.63 -5.23 -24.05
C TYR A 2 -19.76 -6.47 -24.27
N TRP A 3 -19.62 -6.91 -25.49
CA TRP A 3 -18.71 -7.97 -25.87
C TRP A 3 -17.26 -7.55 -25.67
N SER A 4 -16.41 -8.49 -25.25
CA SER A 4 -14.99 -8.20 -25.07
C SER A 4 -14.33 -7.99 -26.45
N PRO A 5 -13.61 -6.89 -26.65
CA PRO A 5 -12.81 -6.70 -27.87
C PRO A 5 -11.45 -7.41 -27.81
N PHE A 6 -11.09 -7.98 -26.68
CA PHE A 6 -9.77 -8.59 -26.46
C PHE A 6 -9.77 -10.10 -26.58
N ILE A 7 -10.87 -10.74 -26.12
CA ILE A 7 -11.00 -12.20 -26.07
C ILE A 7 -12.43 -12.57 -26.45
N GLN A 8 -12.57 -13.53 -27.38
CA GLN A 8 -13.86 -14.07 -27.74
C GLN A 8 -14.48 -14.85 -26.58
N HIS A 9 -15.71 -14.54 -26.20
CA HIS A 9 -16.39 -15.16 -25.06
C HIS A 9 -17.90 -15.27 -25.36
N HIS A 10 -18.54 -16.32 -24.84
CA HIS A 10 -19.97 -16.64 -25.07
C HIS A 10 -20.96 -15.70 -24.37
N LYS A 11 -20.49 -14.75 -23.54
CA LYS A 11 -21.31 -13.74 -22.85
C LYS A 11 -20.61 -12.37 -22.89
N PRO A 12 -21.36 -11.26 -22.88
CA PRO A 12 -20.79 -9.91 -22.72
C PRO A 12 -19.99 -9.79 -21.41
N LYS A 13 -18.75 -9.34 -21.49
CA LYS A 13 -17.81 -9.25 -20.35
C LYS A 13 -17.11 -7.90 -20.23
N LEU A 14 -17.34 -6.98 -21.16
CA LEU A 14 -16.86 -5.62 -21.05
C LEU A 14 -17.93 -4.75 -20.37
N GLN A 15 -17.58 -4.22 -19.22
CA GLN A 15 -18.39 -3.23 -18.50
C GLN A 15 -17.85 -1.83 -18.79
N VAL A 16 -18.72 -0.90 -19.10
CA VAL A 16 -18.40 0.52 -19.31
C VAL A 16 -19.34 1.35 -18.44
N ASN A 17 -18.76 2.27 -17.68
CA ASN A 17 -19.51 3.32 -17.01
C ASN A 17 -19.66 4.49 -17.98
N ILE A 18 -20.87 4.79 -18.40
CA ILE A 18 -21.14 5.82 -19.43
C ILE A 18 -20.97 7.26 -18.92
N GLU A 19 -21.04 7.47 -17.61
CA GLU A 19 -20.86 8.81 -17.01
C GLU A 19 -19.38 9.15 -16.85
N THR A 20 -18.56 8.17 -16.44
CA THR A 20 -17.14 8.41 -16.12
C THR A 20 -16.19 7.93 -17.22
N GLY A 21 -16.69 7.17 -18.21
CA GLY A 21 -15.88 6.53 -19.24
C GLY A 21 -14.98 5.40 -18.74
N LYS A 22 -15.01 5.06 -17.45
CA LYS A 22 -14.25 3.92 -16.89
C LYS A 22 -14.79 2.62 -17.45
N TRP A 23 -13.89 1.68 -17.69
CA TRP A 23 -14.26 0.38 -18.22
C TRP A 23 -13.42 -0.75 -17.63
N HIS A 24 -13.98 -1.95 -17.64
CA HIS A 24 -13.29 -3.17 -17.22
C HIS A 24 -13.81 -4.37 -18.02
N CYS A 25 -12.89 -5.19 -18.52
CA CYS A 25 -13.18 -6.43 -19.19
C CYS A 25 -12.89 -7.62 -18.27
N TRP A 26 -13.95 -8.26 -17.80
CA TRP A 26 -13.85 -9.33 -16.78
C TRP A 26 -13.23 -10.64 -17.30
N VAL A 27 -13.14 -10.84 -18.61
CA VAL A 27 -12.55 -12.04 -19.20
C VAL A 27 -11.06 -11.88 -19.50
N SER A 28 -10.61 -10.68 -19.89
CA SER A 28 -9.20 -10.38 -20.13
C SER A 28 -8.50 -9.71 -18.93
N ASN A 29 -9.26 -9.36 -17.90
CA ASN A 29 -8.82 -8.61 -16.73
C ASN A 29 -8.12 -7.28 -17.06
N GLN A 30 -8.54 -6.66 -18.17
CA GLN A 30 -8.06 -5.36 -18.63
C GLN A 30 -9.06 -4.27 -18.26
N GLY A 31 -8.56 -3.08 -17.94
CA GLY A 31 -9.42 -1.95 -17.58
C GLY A 31 -8.75 -0.62 -17.86
N GLY A 32 -9.54 0.45 -17.79
CA GLY A 32 -9.03 1.80 -18.00
C GLY A 32 -9.96 2.87 -17.46
N HIS A 33 -9.42 4.09 -17.38
CA HIS A 33 -10.10 5.23 -16.78
C HIS A 33 -10.93 6.03 -17.78
N ASN A 34 -10.77 5.79 -19.08
CA ASN A 34 -11.54 6.45 -20.12
C ASN A 34 -11.60 5.60 -21.41
N LEU A 35 -12.54 5.92 -22.30
CA LEU A 35 -12.76 5.20 -23.54
C LEU A 35 -11.63 5.36 -24.58
N PHE A 36 -10.85 6.44 -24.51
CA PHE A 36 -9.69 6.63 -25.39
C PHE A 36 -8.59 5.59 -25.09
N GLN A 37 -8.43 5.19 -23.81
CA GLN A 37 -7.54 4.09 -23.44
C GLN A 37 -8.04 2.75 -24.00
N LEU A 38 -9.36 2.52 -24.02
CA LEU A 38 -9.95 1.34 -24.65
C LEU A 38 -9.62 1.31 -26.14
N LEU A 39 -9.90 2.41 -26.89
CA LEU A 39 -9.58 2.51 -28.31
C LEU A 39 -8.09 2.28 -28.59
N LYS A 40 -7.22 2.82 -27.75
CA LYS A 40 -5.76 2.60 -27.88
C LYS A 40 -5.39 1.14 -27.69
N GLN A 41 -5.97 0.46 -26.69
CA GLN A 41 -5.64 -0.95 -26.38
C GLN A 41 -6.17 -1.92 -27.45
N VAL A 42 -7.28 -1.60 -28.11
CA VAL A 42 -7.80 -2.41 -29.23
C VAL A 42 -7.16 -2.06 -30.58
N GLY A 43 -6.23 -1.11 -30.60
CA GLY A 43 -5.57 -0.71 -31.84
C GLY A 43 -6.47 0.04 -32.83
N ALA A 44 -7.48 0.76 -32.33
CA ALA A 44 -8.42 1.52 -33.16
C ALA A 44 -7.70 2.59 -34.00
N ASP A 45 -8.24 2.88 -35.17
CA ASP A 45 -7.71 3.87 -36.09
C ASP A 45 -8.01 5.32 -35.65
N ARG A 46 -7.39 6.30 -36.35
CA ARG A 46 -7.58 7.72 -36.04
C ARG A 46 -9.03 8.21 -36.24
N SER A 47 -9.80 7.56 -37.11
CA SER A 47 -11.18 7.95 -37.34
C SER A 47 -12.06 7.66 -36.14
N SER A 48 -11.85 6.49 -35.50
CA SER A 48 -12.53 6.09 -34.25
C SER A 48 -12.26 7.05 -33.10
N PHE A 49 -11.00 7.54 -32.97
CA PHE A 49 -10.66 8.56 -31.96
C PHE A 49 -11.35 9.90 -32.23
N LYS A 50 -11.45 10.32 -33.51
CA LYS A 50 -12.13 11.54 -33.89
C LYS A 50 -13.64 11.46 -33.64
N GLU A 51 -14.23 10.31 -33.96
CA GLU A 51 -15.66 10.04 -33.72
C GLU A 51 -15.97 10.06 -32.21
N LEU A 52 -15.18 9.33 -31.40
CA LEU A 52 -15.33 9.36 -29.96
C LEU A 52 -15.18 10.77 -29.38
N SER A 53 -14.23 11.58 -29.91
CA SER A 53 -14.05 12.97 -29.53
C SER A 53 -15.26 13.84 -29.85
N GLY A 54 -15.92 13.58 -30.97
CA GLY A 54 -17.16 14.25 -31.34
C GLY A 54 -18.35 13.91 -30.44
N ILE A 55 -18.43 12.68 -29.96
CA ILE A 55 -19.51 12.19 -29.09
C ILE A 55 -19.33 12.67 -27.65
N VAL A 56 -18.10 12.55 -27.09
CA VAL A 56 -17.84 12.89 -25.69
C VAL A 56 -17.48 14.35 -25.45
N GLY A 57 -17.25 15.12 -26.52
CA GLY A 57 -16.88 16.55 -26.46
C GLY A 57 -15.42 16.78 -26.05
N SER A 58 -14.90 17.99 -26.30
CA SER A 58 -13.51 18.38 -25.99
C SER A 58 -13.16 18.40 -24.52
N THR A 59 -14.15 18.42 -23.65
CA THR A 59 -13.99 18.33 -22.17
C THR A 59 -13.39 17.01 -21.70
N TYR A 60 -13.43 15.94 -22.49
CA TYR A 60 -12.81 14.66 -22.16
C TYR A 60 -11.31 14.60 -22.50
N TYR A 61 -10.80 15.49 -23.33
CA TYR A 61 -9.36 15.60 -23.63
C TYR A 61 -8.60 16.45 -22.62
N SER A 62 -9.29 17.29 -21.91
CA SER A 62 -8.75 17.92 -20.71
C SER A 62 -8.95 17.01 -19.48
N SER A 63 -8.43 15.77 -19.50
CA SER A 63 -7.66 15.40 -18.36
C SER A 63 -6.38 16.26 -18.40
N GLU A 64 -6.49 17.60 -18.45
CA GLU A 64 -5.72 18.37 -17.54
C GLU A 64 -5.67 17.48 -16.31
N LYS A 65 -4.48 17.02 -15.97
CA LYS A 65 -4.17 16.84 -14.57
C LYS A 65 -4.89 18.02 -13.94
N LYS A 66 -6.10 17.79 -13.32
CA LYS A 66 -6.52 18.70 -12.29
C LYS A 66 -5.22 18.85 -11.55
N LYS A 67 -4.62 20.03 -11.62
CA LYS A 67 -3.70 20.43 -10.57
C LYS A 67 -4.49 20.01 -9.39
N GLU A 68 -4.11 18.89 -8.80
CA GLU A 68 -4.55 18.56 -7.47
C GLU A 68 -4.29 19.88 -6.79
N GLU A 69 -5.33 20.67 -6.56
CA GLU A 69 -5.30 21.61 -5.47
C GLU A 69 -4.74 20.73 -4.40
N THR A 70 -3.53 21.02 -4.02
CA THR A 70 -2.83 20.28 -2.98
C THR A 70 -3.70 20.52 -1.77
N GLN A 71 -4.76 19.68 -1.64
CA GLN A 71 -5.50 19.60 -0.40
C GLN A 71 -4.43 19.21 0.59
N VAL A 72 -4.00 20.22 1.36
CA VAL A 72 -3.00 20.02 2.41
C VAL A 72 -3.59 18.91 3.27
N LEU A 73 -2.99 17.73 3.18
CA LEU A 73 -3.45 16.59 3.97
C LEU A 73 -3.38 17.00 5.44
N SER A 74 -4.47 16.88 6.13
CA SER A 74 -4.53 17.09 7.58
C SER A 74 -5.09 15.85 8.26
N LEU A 75 -4.70 15.64 9.50
CA LEU A 75 -5.35 14.64 10.35
C LEU A 75 -6.82 15.01 10.56
N PRO A 76 -7.69 14.03 10.84
CA PRO A 76 -9.08 14.30 11.20
C PRO A 76 -9.13 15.34 12.34
N LYS A 77 -10.02 16.32 12.24
CA LYS A 77 -10.18 17.36 13.31
C LYS A 77 -10.59 16.75 14.64
N GLU A 78 -11.30 15.62 14.58
CA GLU A 78 -11.84 14.89 15.72
C GLU A 78 -10.82 13.93 16.36
N ILE A 79 -9.56 13.94 15.92
CA ILE A 79 -8.53 13.07 16.49
C ILE A 79 -8.28 13.42 17.94
N LYS A 80 -8.27 12.39 18.78
CA LYS A 80 -7.91 12.45 20.20
C LYS A 80 -6.61 11.69 20.39
N HIS A 81 -5.72 12.22 21.17
CA HIS A 81 -4.54 11.50 21.63
C HIS A 81 -4.88 10.74 22.91
N PHE A 82 -4.08 9.73 23.19
CA PHE A 82 -4.25 8.93 24.40
C PHE A 82 -3.80 9.71 25.61
N ASP A 83 -4.63 9.69 26.63
CA ASP A 83 -4.45 10.34 27.91
C ASP A 83 -4.83 9.39 29.05
N ASP A 84 -4.71 9.83 30.29
CA ASP A 84 -5.08 9.06 31.47
C ASP A 84 -6.60 9.08 31.74
N SER A 85 -7.40 9.48 30.76
CA SER A 85 -8.85 9.49 30.93
C SER A 85 -9.43 8.08 30.98
N ASP A 86 -10.39 7.84 31.90
CA ASP A 86 -11.16 6.61 32.02
C ASP A 86 -12.25 6.46 30.92
N SER A 87 -12.14 7.21 29.83
CA SER A 87 -13.07 7.09 28.72
C SER A 87 -13.06 5.66 28.17
N VAL A 88 -14.25 5.05 28.07
CA VAL A 88 -14.42 3.70 27.51
C VAL A 88 -13.81 3.58 26.12
N PHE A 89 -13.87 4.63 25.30
CA PHE A 89 -13.26 4.66 23.97
C PHE A 89 -11.73 4.63 24.05
N ASN A 90 -11.14 5.41 24.98
CA ASN A 90 -9.70 5.44 25.23
C ASN A 90 -9.21 4.03 25.61
N LEU A 91 -9.86 3.41 26.60
CA LEU A 91 -9.51 2.06 27.07
C LEU A 91 -9.65 1.00 25.96
N HIS A 92 -10.71 1.05 25.14
CA HIS A 92 -10.89 0.11 24.05
C HIS A 92 -9.84 0.29 22.95
N ALA A 93 -9.52 1.52 22.59
CA ALA A 93 -8.51 1.85 21.60
C ALA A 93 -7.10 1.41 22.08
N LEU A 94 -6.72 1.68 23.32
CA LEU A 94 -5.48 1.22 23.94
C LEU A 94 -5.41 -0.32 23.95
N ARG A 95 -6.45 -0.98 24.42
CA ARG A 95 -6.52 -2.46 24.42
C ARG A 95 -6.33 -3.05 23.03
N PHE A 96 -6.92 -2.41 22.01
CA PHE A 96 -6.74 -2.83 20.63
C PHE A 96 -5.27 -2.71 20.20
N LEU A 97 -4.59 -1.61 20.52
CA LEU A 97 -3.17 -1.38 20.18
C LEU A 97 -2.25 -2.35 20.92
N PHE A 98 -2.43 -2.52 22.23
CA PHE A 98 -1.64 -3.45 23.04
C PHE A 98 -1.82 -4.91 22.59
N LYS A 99 -3.04 -5.31 22.23
CA LYS A 99 -3.30 -6.64 21.66
C LYS A 99 -2.54 -6.88 20.34
N ARG A 100 -2.19 -5.81 19.62
CA ARG A 100 -1.36 -5.85 18.41
C ARG A 100 0.13 -5.67 18.67
N GLY A 101 0.54 -5.75 19.93
CA GLY A 101 1.94 -5.70 20.33
C GLY A 101 2.56 -4.30 20.32
N LEU A 102 1.78 -3.23 20.20
CA LEU A 102 2.28 -1.87 20.33
C LEU A 102 2.46 -1.53 21.82
N SER A 103 3.49 -0.78 22.12
CA SER A 103 3.73 -0.19 23.44
C SER A 103 3.28 1.28 23.50
N GLU A 104 3.21 1.86 24.70
CA GLU A 104 2.98 3.30 24.88
C GLU A 104 4.02 4.15 24.15
N GLN A 105 5.28 3.71 24.17
CA GLN A 105 6.35 4.38 23.43
C GLN A 105 6.10 4.39 21.92
N ASP A 106 5.55 3.30 21.36
CA ASP A 106 5.18 3.25 19.95
C ASP A 106 4.03 4.22 19.65
N ILE A 107 3.05 4.29 20.53
CA ILE A 107 1.90 5.21 20.41
C ILE A 107 2.39 6.67 20.35
N LEU A 108 3.27 7.03 21.26
CA LEU A 108 3.86 8.37 21.30
C LEU A 108 4.77 8.64 20.10
N ARG A 109 5.67 7.71 19.78
CA ARG A 109 6.63 7.85 18.69
C ARG A 109 5.95 8.10 17.33
N TYR A 110 4.89 7.36 17.05
CA TYR A 110 4.17 7.47 15.78
C TYR A 110 2.99 8.45 15.84
N ASN A 111 2.84 9.19 16.96
CA ASN A 111 1.76 10.15 17.15
C ASN A 111 0.37 9.53 16.87
N ILE A 112 0.16 8.31 17.37
CA ILE A 112 -1.07 7.55 17.14
C ILE A 112 -2.20 8.17 17.96
N GLY A 113 -3.36 8.33 17.32
CA GLY A 113 -4.57 8.80 17.99
C GLY A 113 -5.78 7.93 17.62
N TYR A 114 -6.96 8.36 18.05
CA TYR A 114 -8.22 7.73 17.73
C TYR A 114 -9.33 8.75 17.55
N CYS A 115 -10.40 8.37 16.83
CA CYS A 115 -11.58 9.20 16.65
C CYS A 115 -12.82 8.48 17.23
N THR A 116 -13.65 9.25 17.96
CA THR A 116 -14.92 8.77 18.52
C THR A 116 -16.14 9.20 17.72
N GLU A 117 -15.95 10.11 16.77
CA GLU A 117 -16.98 10.72 15.95
C GLU A 117 -16.47 11.05 14.55
N GLY A 118 -17.32 11.63 13.71
CA GLY A 118 -16.99 12.03 12.36
C GLY A 118 -16.82 10.86 11.39
N ILE A 119 -16.21 11.13 10.24
CA ILE A 119 -16.04 10.15 9.17
C ILE A 119 -15.05 9.04 9.53
N TYR A 120 -14.22 9.26 10.55
CA TYR A 120 -13.25 8.30 11.09
C TYR A 120 -13.68 7.74 12.45
N GLN A 121 -14.96 7.83 12.79
CA GLN A 121 -15.50 7.29 14.04
C GLN A 121 -15.04 5.84 14.27
N ASN A 122 -14.72 5.50 15.53
CA ASN A 122 -14.25 4.19 15.97
C ASN A 122 -12.97 3.71 15.30
N ARG A 123 -12.08 4.64 14.90
CA ARG A 123 -10.83 4.30 14.22
C ARG A 123 -9.61 4.80 14.97
N ILE A 124 -8.61 3.92 15.04
CA ILE A 124 -7.25 4.31 15.33
C ILE A 124 -6.72 5.05 14.10
N ILE A 125 -6.09 6.17 14.31
CA ILE A 125 -5.42 6.97 13.28
C ILE A 125 -3.90 6.85 13.48
N ILE A 126 -3.24 6.31 12.46
CA ILE A 126 -1.78 6.15 12.45
C ILE A 126 -1.21 7.06 11.38
N PRO A 127 -0.64 8.21 11.75
CA PRO A 127 -0.01 9.13 10.81
C PRO A 127 1.27 8.57 10.21
N SER A 128 1.58 9.01 9.01
CA SER A 128 2.87 8.85 8.35
C SER A 128 3.38 10.22 7.96
N TYR A 129 4.64 10.49 8.24
CA TYR A 129 5.31 11.76 7.94
C TYR A 129 6.46 11.51 6.98
N ASP A 130 6.74 12.49 6.13
CA ASP A 130 7.91 12.49 5.26
C ASP A 130 9.19 12.89 6.02
N SER A 131 10.33 12.92 5.32
CA SER A 131 11.62 13.28 5.91
C SER A 131 11.69 14.70 6.49
N ASP A 132 10.79 15.58 6.08
CA ASP A 132 10.71 16.97 6.53
C ASP A 132 9.68 17.14 7.68
N GLY A 133 9.09 16.04 8.16
CA GLY A 133 8.09 16.05 9.21
C GLY A 133 6.69 16.47 8.75
N GLN A 134 6.44 16.56 7.43
CA GLN A 134 5.13 16.88 6.91
C GLN A 134 4.27 15.61 6.81
N LEU A 135 2.99 15.72 7.18
CA LEU A 135 2.04 14.62 7.06
C LEU A 135 1.89 14.23 5.59
N ASN A 136 2.32 13.01 5.22
CA ASN A 136 2.24 12.51 3.86
C ASN A 136 1.14 11.46 3.65
N TYR A 137 0.68 10.81 4.73
CA TYR A 137 -0.44 9.87 4.73
C TYR A 137 -0.97 9.62 6.15
N PHE A 138 -2.07 8.92 6.28
CA PHE A 138 -2.46 8.25 7.53
C PHE A 138 -3.34 7.03 7.24
N VAL A 139 -3.40 6.13 8.20
CA VAL A 139 -4.26 4.95 8.14
C VAL A 139 -5.32 5.04 9.24
N GLY A 140 -6.58 4.88 8.86
CA GLY A 140 -7.70 4.76 9.79
C GLY A 140 -8.13 3.30 9.96
N ARG A 141 -7.86 2.69 11.12
CA ARG A 141 -8.16 1.29 11.44
C ARG A 141 -9.34 1.17 12.41
N ASP A 142 -10.39 0.47 12.01
CA ASP A 142 -11.51 0.14 12.90
C ASP A 142 -11.04 -0.74 14.07
N PHE A 143 -11.37 -0.34 15.31
CA PHE A 143 -11.03 -1.09 16.53
C PHE A 143 -12.22 -1.84 17.14
N TYR A 144 -13.44 -1.65 16.61
CA TYR A 144 -14.66 -2.37 17.09
C TYR A 144 -15.12 -3.51 16.18
N LYS A 145 -14.51 -3.73 15.02
CA LYS A 145 -14.92 -4.75 14.03
C LYS A 145 -16.36 -4.56 13.48
N GLY A 146 -16.89 -3.35 13.55
CA GLY A 146 -18.27 -3.05 13.15
C GLY A 146 -18.45 -2.58 11.72
N GLY A 147 -17.37 -2.41 10.95
CA GLY A 147 -17.44 -1.83 9.62
C GLY A 147 -16.25 -2.16 8.73
N MET A 148 -15.99 -1.29 7.77
CA MET A 148 -14.85 -1.41 6.87
C MET A 148 -13.55 -1.41 7.68
N LYS A 149 -12.76 -2.48 7.56
CA LYS A 149 -11.51 -2.71 8.31
C LYS A 149 -10.56 -1.50 8.26
N TYR A 150 -10.39 -0.89 7.09
CA TYR A 150 -9.56 0.30 6.90
C TYR A 150 -10.33 1.41 6.18
N LYS A 151 -10.14 2.64 6.61
CA LYS A 151 -10.60 3.85 5.95
C LYS A 151 -9.45 4.85 5.93
N ASN A 152 -8.88 5.04 4.76
CA ASN A 152 -7.72 5.90 4.57
C ASN A 152 -8.14 7.21 3.89
N PRO A 153 -7.30 8.26 3.90
CA PRO A 153 -7.58 9.49 3.18
C PRO A 153 -7.67 9.23 1.66
N PRO A 154 -8.52 9.98 0.94
CA PRO A 154 -8.73 9.78 -0.50
C PRO A 154 -7.61 10.41 -1.35
N ILE A 155 -6.36 10.13 -1.00
CA ILE A 155 -5.16 10.61 -1.70
C ILE A 155 -4.32 9.44 -2.20
N SER A 156 -3.34 9.74 -3.04
CA SER A 156 -2.40 8.74 -3.56
C SER A 156 -1.61 8.07 -2.43
N LYS A 157 -1.45 6.75 -2.52
CA LYS A 157 -0.54 5.96 -1.67
C LYS A 157 0.90 5.99 -2.16
N ASP A 158 1.18 6.65 -3.28
CA ASP A 158 2.55 6.78 -3.80
C ASP A 158 3.34 7.78 -2.96
N ILE A 159 3.65 7.36 -1.75
CA ILE A 159 4.44 8.07 -0.74
C ILE A 159 5.45 7.08 -0.15
N ILE A 160 6.36 7.58 0.67
CA ILE A 160 7.24 6.74 1.48
C ILE A 160 6.65 6.68 2.88
N GLY A 161 6.21 5.49 3.28
CA GLY A 161 5.63 5.28 4.59
C GLY A 161 6.68 5.45 5.69
N PHE A 162 6.36 6.25 6.70
CA PHE A 162 7.23 6.48 7.86
C PHE A 162 8.62 7.04 7.52
N ASP A 163 8.78 7.77 6.41
CA ASP A 163 10.08 8.29 5.92
C ASP A 163 10.83 9.10 6.98
N LEU A 164 10.12 9.80 7.87
CA LEU A 164 10.69 10.52 9.01
C LEU A 164 11.58 9.64 9.91
N TYR A 165 11.27 8.33 9.98
CA TYR A 165 11.97 7.39 10.86
C TYR A 165 12.95 6.49 10.12
N VAL A 166 13.08 6.63 8.78
CA VAL A 166 13.93 5.76 7.96
C VAL A 166 15.38 6.22 7.98
N ASN A 167 16.27 5.35 8.40
CA ASN A 167 17.70 5.51 8.20
C ASN A 167 18.15 4.86 6.89
N TRP A 168 18.35 5.66 5.85
CA TRP A 168 18.69 5.19 4.52
C TRP A 168 20.11 4.58 4.41
N ASN A 169 20.94 4.68 5.44
CA ASN A 169 22.27 4.08 5.49
C ASN A 169 22.27 2.66 6.09
N GLU A 170 21.15 2.24 6.67
CA GLU A 170 20.97 0.92 7.29
C GLU A 170 20.10 0.02 6.40
N PRO A 171 20.12 -1.31 6.60
CA PRO A 171 19.21 -2.21 5.91
C PRO A 171 17.75 -1.79 6.09
N ILE A 172 16.99 -1.78 4.99
CA ILE A 172 15.57 -1.42 4.98
C ILE A 172 14.72 -2.68 5.02
N ILE A 173 13.68 -2.66 5.83
CA ILE A 173 12.71 -3.74 5.91
C ILE A 173 11.41 -3.29 5.25
N LEU A 174 10.98 -3.97 4.19
CA LEU A 174 9.71 -3.70 3.50
C LEU A 174 8.63 -4.64 4.07
N CYS A 175 7.52 -4.08 4.53
CA CYS A 175 6.39 -4.84 5.06
C CYS A 175 5.06 -4.33 4.49
N GLU A 176 3.96 -5.09 4.66
CA GLU A 176 2.69 -4.77 4.01
C GLU A 176 2.00 -3.55 4.63
N GLY A 177 1.91 -3.51 5.95
CA GLY A 177 1.09 -2.51 6.66
C GLY A 177 1.80 -1.75 7.76
N VAL A 178 1.13 -0.72 8.26
CA VAL A 178 1.66 0.14 9.32
C VAL A 178 1.85 -0.58 10.65
N PHE A 179 0.97 -1.54 10.98
CA PHE A 179 1.11 -2.31 12.20
C PHE A 179 2.33 -3.22 12.15
N ASP A 180 2.62 -3.79 10.99
CA ASP A 180 3.79 -4.64 10.77
C ASP A 180 5.07 -3.82 10.92
N ALA A 181 5.11 -2.63 10.29
CA ALA A 181 6.23 -1.73 10.40
C ALA A 181 6.50 -1.32 11.86
N ILE A 182 5.45 -1.00 12.62
CA ILE A 182 5.59 -0.64 14.04
C ILE A 182 6.04 -1.85 14.88
N ALA A 183 5.46 -3.04 14.63
CA ALA A 183 5.82 -4.26 15.37
C ALA A 183 7.26 -4.71 15.11
N ILE A 184 7.79 -4.47 13.92
CA ILE A 184 9.19 -4.75 13.55
C ILE A 184 10.16 -3.89 14.37
N LYS A 185 9.78 -2.67 14.79
CA LYS A 185 10.58 -1.72 15.60
C LYS A 185 11.99 -1.44 15.06
N ASN A 186 12.24 -1.76 13.84
CA ASN A 186 13.50 -1.56 13.16
C ASN A 186 13.25 -0.82 11.86
N ASN A 187 14.22 -0.37 11.15
CA ASN A 187 14.19 0.44 9.95
C ASN A 187 13.21 -0.06 8.86
N SER A 188 11.89 0.00 9.14
CA SER A 188 10.81 -0.63 8.40
C SER A 188 9.94 0.39 7.68
N ILE A 189 9.58 0.08 6.42
CA ILE A 189 8.76 0.91 5.54
C ILE A 189 7.50 0.13 5.17
N PRO A 190 6.30 0.60 5.56
CA PRO A 190 5.05 -0.01 5.12
C PRO A 190 4.75 0.36 3.67
N LEU A 191 4.39 -0.65 2.86
CA LEU A 191 4.05 -0.47 1.45
C LEU A 191 2.58 -0.03 1.24
N PHE A 192 1.75 -0.06 2.28
CA PHE A 192 0.29 0.14 2.21
C PHE A 192 -0.39 -0.78 1.19
N GLY A 193 0.16 -1.96 1.00
CA GLY A 193 -0.25 -3.01 0.08
C GLY A 193 0.91 -3.94 -0.24
N LYS A 194 0.79 -4.71 -1.33
CA LYS A 194 1.73 -5.80 -1.66
C LYS A 194 2.83 -5.41 -2.63
N THR A 195 2.78 -4.20 -3.18
CA THR A 195 3.70 -3.76 -4.24
C THR A 195 4.37 -2.45 -3.88
N ILE A 196 5.63 -2.33 -4.28
CA ILE A 196 6.36 -1.07 -4.15
C ILE A 196 5.86 -0.05 -5.18
N LEU A 197 5.67 1.19 -4.75
CA LEU A 197 5.22 2.28 -5.60
C LEU A 197 6.40 3.16 -6.08
N PRO A 198 6.22 3.93 -7.16
CA PRO A 198 7.31 4.62 -7.85
C PRO A 198 8.17 5.53 -6.97
N LYS A 199 7.58 6.28 -6.03
CA LYS A 199 8.34 7.20 -5.17
C LYS A 199 9.33 6.46 -4.28
N LEU A 200 8.88 5.37 -3.63
CA LEU A 200 9.76 4.57 -2.78
C LEU A 200 10.85 3.88 -3.61
N TYR A 201 10.47 3.31 -4.76
CA TYR A 201 11.42 2.67 -5.67
C TYR A 201 12.53 3.64 -6.11
N LYS A 202 12.14 4.85 -6.54
CA LYS A 202 13.06 5.92 -6.92
C LYS A 202 13.98 6.31 -5.76
N LYS A 203 13.44 6.47 -4.54
CA LYS A 203 14.21 6.85 -3.36
C LYS A 203 15.26 5.78 -2.98
N ILE A 204 14.92 4.50 -3.09
CA ILE A 204 15.85 3.39 -2.86
C ILE A 204 17.07 3.51 -3.80
N ILE A 205 16.83 3.80 -5.08
CA ILE A 205 17.90 3.99 -6.07
C ILE A 205 18.72 5.24 -5.74
N GLU A 206 18.07 6.38 -5.49
CA GLU A 206 18.74 7.65 -5.17
C GLU A 206 19.63 7.56 -3.93
N LYS A 207 19.16 6.85 -2.91
CA LYS A 207 19.88 6.62 -1.65
C LYS A 207 20.91 5.50 -1.74
N ARG A 208 21.00 4.81 -2.90
CA ARG A 208 21.93 3.69 -3.13
C ARG A 208 21.85 2.63 -2.05
N VAL A 209 20.62 2.26 -1.68
CA VAL A 209 20.37 1.25 -0.65
C VAL A 209 21.05 -0.06 -1.04
N LYS A 210 21.80 -0.66 -0.11
CA LYS A 210 22.58 -1.88 -0.37
C LYS A 210 21.88 -3.16 0.11
N HIS A 211 21.05 -3.04 1.12
CA HIS A 211 20.44 -4.19 1.79
C HIS A 211 18.94 -3.97 1.99
N ILE A 212 18.14 -4.91 1.53
CA ILE A 212 16.69 -4.89 1.70
C ILE A 212 16.24 -6.24 2.27
N VAL A 213 15.37 -6.18 3.27
CA VAL A 213 14.68 -7.35 3.82
C VAL A 213 13.22 -7.26 3.42
N ILE A 214 12.69 -8.30 2.78
CA ILE A 214 11.27 -8.38 2.40
C ILE A 214 10.54 -9.23 3.44
N SER A 215 9.56 -8.63 4.11
CA SER A 215 8.72 -9.24 5.15
C SER A 215 7.24 -8.96 4.83
N LEU A 216 6.72 -9.64 3.82
CA LEU A 216 5.31 -9.55 3.41
C LEU A 216 4.56 -10.82 3.79
N ASP A 217 3.25 -10.73 3.85
CA ASP A 217 2.37 -11.85 4.16
C ASP A 217 2.46 -12.97 3.10
N ASP A 218 2.12 -14.20 3.49
CA ASP A 218 2.23 -15.37 2.61
C ASP A 218 1.43 -15.23 1.30
N ASP A 219 0.32 -14.52 1.32
CA ASP A 219 -0.52 -14.27 0.15
C ASP A 219 0.07 -13.25 -0.83
N ALA A 220 1.11 -12.50 -0.40
CA ALA A 220 1.89 -11.58 -1.23
C ALA A 220 3.18 -12.23 -1.80
N PHE A 221 3.32 -13.54 -1.72
CA PHE A 221 4.55 -14.24 -2.11
C PHE A 221 4.98 -13.98 -3.57
N LYS A 222 4.04 -13.94 -4.52
CA LYS A 222 4.34 -13.63 -5.93
C LYS A 222 4.88 -12.22 -6.11
N ASP A 223 4.30 -11.25 -5.41
CA ASP A 223 4.74 -9.85 -5.43
C ASP A 223 6.12 -9.71 -4.79
N SER A 224 6.37 -10.44 -3.69
CA SER A 224 7.67 -10.52 -3.03
C SER A 224 8.75 -11.08 -3.95
N LEU A 225 8.46 -12.13 -4.70
CA LEU A 225 9.41 -12.70 -5.67
C LEU A 225 9.75 -11.72 -6.78
N LYS A 226 8.76 -10.98 -7.28
CA LYS A 226 8.98 -9.95 -8.29
C LYS A 226 9.90 -8.85 -7.76
N MET A 227 9.58 -8.29 -6.58
CA MET A 227 10.43 -7.28 -5.94
C MET A 227 11.85 -7.79 -5.68
N THR A 228 11.97 -9.03 -5.20
CA THR A 228 13.28 -9.66 -4.98
C THR A 228 14.11 -9.69 -6.26
N ASN A 229 13.51 -10.14 -7.37
CA ASN A 229 14.18 -10.16 -8.65
C ASN A 229 14.61 -8.75 -9.10
N ASP A 230 13.69 -7.79 -9.06
CA ASP A 230 13.95 -6.42 -9.50
C ASP A 230 15.09 -5.77 -8.68
N PHE A 231 15.15 -6.00 -7.38
CA PHE A 231 16.23 -5.49 -6.53
C PHE A 231 17.56 -6.22 -6.73
N MET A 232 17.54 -7.53 -6.92
CA MET A 232 18.75 -8.30 -7.22
C MET A 232 19.36 -7.90 -8.55
N ASP A 233 18.55 -7.61 -9.57
CA ASP A 233 19.01 -7.12 -10.88
C ASP A 233 19.69 -5.75 -10.77
N MET A 234 19.36 -4.95 -9.74
CA MET A 234 20.04 -3.69 -9.41
C MET A 234 21.29 -3.87 -8.53
N GLY A 235 21.65 -5.11 -8.19
CA GLY A 235 22.81 -5.40 -7.34
C GLY A 235 22.56 -5.17 -5.84
N ILE A 236 21.31 -5.06 -5.41
CA ILE A 236 20.94 -4.93 -4.00
C ILE A 236 20.94 -6.33 -3.35
N ASP A 237 21.52 -6.42 -2.16
CA ASP A 237 21.46 -7.63 -1.34
C ASP A 237 20.06 -7.77 -0.73
N VAL A 238 19.31 -8.78 -1.17
CA VAL A 238 17.94 -9.03 -0.73
C VAL A 238 17.91 -10.22 0.22
N ARG A 239 17.24 -10.02 1.37
CA ARG A 239 16.89 -11.09 2.29
C ARG A 239 15.38 -11.24 2.34
N PHE A 240 14.92 -12.45 2.62
CA PHE A 240 13.51 -12.77 2.71
C PHE A 240 13.19 -13.37 4.08
N VAL A 241 12.18 -12.82 4.75
CA VAL A 241 11.66 -13.35 6.00
C VAL A 241 10.42 -14.17 5.70
N LYS A 242 10.43 -15.43 6.08
CA LYS A 242 9.33 -16.36 5.91
C LYS A 242 8.46 -16.37 7.17
N LEU A 243 7.32 -15.71 7.09
CA LEU A 243 6.35 -15.66 8.17
C LEU A 243 5.39 -16.86 8.04
N LYS A 244 5.53 -17.88 8.87
CA LYS A 244 4.70 -19.10 8.83
C LYS A 244 3.25 -18.82 9.26
N GLY A 245 2.43 -18.27 8.36
CA GLY A 245 0.99 -18.08 8.54
C GLY A 245 0.59 -17.01 9.57
N LYS A 246 1.52 -16.15 9.99
CA LYS A 246 1.27 -15.03 10.90
C LYS A 246 1.89 -13.77 10.34
N ASP A 247 1.19 -12.64 10.45
CA ASP A 247 1.77 -11.35 10.11
C ASP A 247 2.75 -10.84 11.20
N PRO A 248 3.64 -9.88 10.90
CA PRO A 248 4.60 -9.34 11.87
C PRO A 248 3.94 -8.83 13.15
N SER A 249 2.76 -8.23 13.03
CA SER A 249 2.02 -7.68 14.18
C SER A 249 1.45 -8.78 15.08
N GLU A 250 1.22 -9.98 14.56
CA GLU A 250 0.77 -11.16 15.34
C GLU A 250 1.93 -11.89 16.01
N LEU A 251 3.11 -11.87 15.41
CA LEU A 251 4.32 -12.49 15.97
C LEU A 251 4.88 -11.71 17.15
N GLY A 252 4.77 -10.38 17.13
CA GLY A 252 5.36 -9.50 18.11
C GLY A 252 6.88 -9.29 17.92
N TYR A 253 7.43 -8.29 18.61
CA TYR A 253 8.79 -7.79 18.39
C TYR A 253 9.88 -8.86 18.55
N GLU A 254 9.89 -9.61 19.64
CA GLU A 254 10.97 -10.56 19.94
C GLU A 254 11.10 -11.66 18.87
N LYS A 255 9.96 -12.21 18.44
CA LYS A 255 9.95 -13.23 17.39
C LYS A 255 10.33 -12.63 16.04
N MET A 256 9.83 -11.42 15.73
CA MET A 256 10.22 -10.74 14.51
C MET A 256 11.71 -10.42 14.46
N ALA A 257 12.29 -9.97 15.57
CA ALA A 257 13.74 -9.73 15.65
C ALA A 257 14.54 -11.02 15.38
N SER A 258 14.08 -12.15 15.92
CA SER A 258 14.68 -13.46 15.66
C SER A 258 14.56 -13.88 14.20
N GLU A 259 13.38 -13.73 13.58
CA GLU A 259 13.18 -14.06 12.17
C GLU A 259 14.00 -13.16 11.23
N LEU A 260 14.10 -11.86 11.54
CA LEU A 260 14.94 -10.92 10.80
C LEU A 260 16.42 -11.29 10.89
N PHE A 261 16.91 -11.62 12.09
CA PHE A 261 18.29 -12.07 12.31
C PHE A 261 18.61 -13.35 11.54
N ASN A 262 17.68 -14.30 11.52
CA ASN A 262 17.81 -15.59 10.82
C ASN A 262 17.43 -15.50 9.33
N SER A 263 17.05 -14.33 8.82
CA SER A 263 16.66 -14.15 7.43
C SER A 263 17.79 -14.54 6.46
N GLN A 264 17.45 -15.34 5.48
CA GLN A 264 18.43 -15.83 4.52
C GLN A 264 18.59 -14.87 3.35
N ARG A 265 19.87 -14.70 2.94
CA ARG A 265 20.17 -13.99 1.70
C ARG A 265 19.64 -14.77 0.50
N VAL A 266 18.89 -14.09 -0.36
CA VAL A 266 18.41 -14.68 -1.60
C VAL A 266 19.50 -14.58 -2.67
N ASN A 267 20.02 -15.72 -3.09
CA ASN A 267 20.87 -15.81 -4.28
C ASN A 267 20.05 -16.31 -5.48
N PHE A 268 20.65 -16.31 -6.68
CA PHE A 268 19.96 -16.74 -7.89
C PHE A 268 19.38 -18.16 -7.78
N LYS A 269 20.12 -19.10 -7.19
CA LYS A 269 19.67 -20.49 -7.00
C LYS A 269 18.43 -20.54 -6.10
N GLU A 270 18.46 -19.79 -4.99
CA GLU A 270 17.34 -19.72 -4.06
C GLU A 270 16.11 -19.03 -4.70
N LEU A 271 16.32 -17.94 -5.43
CA LEU A 271 15.25 -17.27 -6.18
C LEU A 271 14.58 -18.22 -7.18
N MET A 272 15.37 -19.01 -7.93
CA MET A 272 14.83 -20.00 -8.87
C MET A 272 14.08 -21.11 -8.16
N ARG A 273 14.58 -21.59 -7.02
CA ARG A 273 13.91 -22.57 -6.17
C ARG A 273 12.55 -22.03 -5.67
N MET A 274 12.52 -20.80 -5.18
CA MET A 274 11.29 -20.15 -4.74
C MET A 274 10.28 -19.98 -5.89
N LYS A 275 10.74 -19.66 -7.10
CA LYS A 275 9.88 -19.55 -8.30
C LYS A 275 9.30 -20.90 -8.73
N LEU A 276 10.06 -21.99 -8.63
CA LEU A 276 9.65 -23.33 -9.10
C LEU A 276 8.78 -24.07 -8.07
N TYR A 277 9.11 -23.99 -6.81
CA TYR A 277 8.49 -24.80 -5.76
C TYR A 277 7.58 -24.02 -4.82
N GLY A 278 7.52 -22.71 -5.01
CA GLY A 278 6.71 -21.83 -4.16
C GLY A 278 7.27 -21.72 -2.75
N ASN A 279 6.39 -21.40 -1.82
CA ASN A 279 6.74 -21.19 -0.43
C ASN A 279 6.68 -22.48 0.42
N LYS A 280 6.99 -23.65 -0.17
CA LYS A 280 6.98 -24.93 0.55
C LYS A 280 8.14 -25.07 1.53
#